data_071ec91050be4e25b5ca388e64116882
#
_entry.id   071ec91050be4e25b5ca388e64116882
#
_cell.length_a   1.000
_cell.length_b   1.000
_cell.length_c   1.000
_cell.angle_alpha   90.00
_cell.angle_beta   90.00
_cell.angle_gamma   90.00
#
_symmetry.space_group_name_H-M   'P 1'
#
loop_
_entity.id
_entity.type
_entity.pdbx_description
1 polymer ?
#
loop_
_entity_poly.entity_id
_entity_poly.type
_entity_poly.pdbx_seq_one_letter_code
_entity_poly.pdbx_strand_id
1 'polypeptide(L)'
;MRAGTESQGGFRFPDSIAIIGRVEISYPQFPIATLPVANDIMQQFTRWLIALAILAGSQQYASAQELLAPVTRAAIDSSVRDIITRTGTPSASIAVVKDGVIAYANAYGDARLDPRTPALPSMRYSIGSVSKQFTATLILRLAEQHKLSLDDRIVKWFPGVTRAKDITVRQLLSMTSGISDYWAQDYVMSPMLKPISAQQIVDQFGGAPLDFVPGSKYQYSNTNYVMLGTIIERVTGRPFLDVLRSDVLTPLKLTSAYIVDEGALPTSDPERYTRYALGPNRVGPKEGKGWLYAAGELAMTASDLARWDISVINRALMKPASYKLQQTATILNDGRPSNYALGVQVGTYNDHRVVAHSGGVSGFTTQNVIFPDDRAAVVVLTNTDATPAAGQIQAALMKHLFAAAMDAPTEQAVAQMKSILGGLQNGTIDRPLFTQNANDYFSASTLADFKSSLGALGTCNAISQVSTGLRGGMTYRVFNVRCGTTNIVAATYTMADGRLEQLLVTPP
;
A
#
# COMPACT_ATOMS: atom_id res chain seq x y z
N MET A 1 55.28 14.76 44.45
CA MET A 1 56.67 14.21 44.65
C MET A 1 56.81 13.04 43.67
N ARG A 2 57.81 13.15 42.79
CA ARG A 2 58.60 12.13 42.07
C ARG A 2 57.82 10.96 41.48
N ALA A 3 57.72 10.75 40.15
CA ALA A 3 58.79 10.54 39.12
C ALA A 3 59.23 9.06 39.03
N GLY A 4 59.25 8.57 37.83
CA GLY A 4 60.09 7.49 37.31
C GLY A 4 59.30 6.33 36.77
N THR A 5 59.55 5.71 35.68
CA THR A 5 60.44 5.84 34.48
C THR A 5 60.06 4.69 33.57
N GLU A 6 60.07 4.99 32.28
CA GLU A 6 60.28 4.17 31.12
C GLU A 6 60.61 2.66 31.22
N SER A 7 60.07 1.84 30.29
CA SER A 7 60.93 1.00 29.46
C SER A 7 60.25 0.60 28.13
N GLN A 8 61.04 0.84 27.07
CA GLN A 8 60.79 0.46 25.69
C GLN A 8 61.02 -1.06 25.49
N GLY A 9 60.32 -1.67 24.56
CA GLY A 9 60.59 -3.01 24.08
C GLY A 9 60.10 -3.16 22.66
N GLY A 10 60.95 -2.75 21.70
CA GLY A 10 60.75 -3.00 20.27
C GLY A 10 61.16 -4.43 19.91
N PHE A 11 60.40 -5.03 19.03
CA PHE A 11 60.84 -6.25 18.32
C PHE A 11 60.97 -5.97 16.83
N ARG A 12 62.20 -6.22 16.33
CA ARG A 12 62.63 -6.21 14.93
C ARG A 12 62.22 -7.50 14.23
N PHE A 13 61.88 -7.38 12.96
CA PHE A 13 61.86 -8.47 11.99
C PHE A 13 63.26 -8.75 11.45
N PRO A 14 63.65 -10.03 11.15
CA PRO A 14 64.85 -10.33 10.38
C PRO A 14 64.51 -10.49 8.92
N ASP A 15 65.37 -9.84 8.09
CA ASP A 15 65.49 -10.07 6.66
C ASP A 15 66.02 -11.47 6.38
N SER A 16 65.51 -12.11 5.32
CA SER A 16 66.22 -13.19 4.62
C SER A 16 65.92 -13.16 3.14
N ILE A 17 66.96 -12.90 2.39
CA ILE A 17 67.11 -12.87 0.95
C ILE A 17 67.04 -14.28 0.37
N ALA A 18 66.33 -14.45 -0.75
CA ALA A 18 66.66 -15.52 -1.70
C ALA A 18 66.46 -15.03 -3.14
N ILE A 19 67.59 -15.08 -3.84
CA ILE A 19 67.82 -14.79 -5.26
C ILE A 19 67.25 -15.91 -6.07
N ILE A 20 66.45 -15.65 -7.13
CA ILE A 20 66.34 -16.55 -8.28
C ILE A 20 66.28 -15.73 -9.57
N GLY A 21 67.07 -16.17 -10.51
CA GLY A 21 67.59 -15.54 -11.69
C GLY A 21 66.61 -15.01 -12.73
N ARG A 22 67.08 -13.95 -13.39
CA ARG A 22 66.54 -13.46 -14.68
C ARG A 22 66.83 -14.47 -15.78
N VAL A 23 65.78 -14.87 -16.49
CA VAL A 23 65.90 -15.46 -17.82
C VAL A 23 65.47 -14.39 -18.81
N GLU A 24 66.46 -13.89 -19.60
CA GLU A 24 66.19 -13.00 -20.74
C GLU A 24 65.73 -13.87 -21.93
N ILE A 25 64.49 -13.69 -22.34
CA ILE A 25 63.98 -14.22 -23.61
C ILE A 25 63.97 -13.07 -24.62
N SER A 26 64.87 -13.12 -25.59
CA SER A 26 64.94 -12.20 -26.73
C SER A 26 63.85 -12.56 -27.74
N TYR A 27 62.92 -11.62 -27.99
CA TYR A 27 61.95 -11.69 -29.10
C TYR A 27 62.44 -10.86 -30.29
N PRO A 28 62.32 -11.37 -31.54
CA PRO A 28 62.63 -10.59 -32.73
C PRO A 28 61.61 -9.49 -32.95
N GLN A 29 62.09 -8.29 -33.21
CA GLN A 29 61.28 -7.12 -33.58
C GLN A 29 60.77 -7.30 -35.03
N PHE A 30 59.44 -7.39 -35.18
CA PHE A 30 58.77 -7.15 -36.46
C PHE A 30 58.24 -5.70 -36.49
N PRO A 31 58.32 -4.99 -37.60
CA PRO A 31 57.81 -3.61 -37.71
C PRO A 31 56.27 -3.65 -37.69
N ILE A 32 55.68 -2.98 -36.71
CA ILE A 32 54.24 -2.78 -36.63
C ILE A 32 53.86 -1.69 -37.62
N ALA A 33 53.25 -2.10 -38.73
CA ALA A 33 52.55 -1.15 -39.62
C ALA A 33 51.29 -0.64 -38.88
N THR A 34 51.26 0.63 -38.57
CA THR A 34 50.10 1.29 -37.98
C THR A 34 48.95 1.38 -39.00
N LEU A 35 47.90 0.58 -38.80
CA LEU A 35 46.63 0.72 -39.50
C LEU A 35 45.71 1.66 -38.69
N PRO A 36 45.28 2.82 -39.21
CA PRO A 36 44.42 3.77 -38.46
C PRO A 36 42.94 3.37 -38.40
N VAL A 37 42.56 2.15 -38.78
CA VAL A 37 41.13 1.76 -38.92
C VAL A 37 40.57 1.00 -37.70
N ALA A 38 41.43 0.52 -36.79
CA ALA A 38 40.97 -0.33 -35.66
C ALA A 38 40.31 0.45 -34.52
N ASN A 39 40.65 1.73 -34.33
CA ASN A 39 40.07 2.54 -33.24
C ASN A 39 38.65 3.01 -33.54
N ASP A 40 38.32 3.29 -34.78
CA ASP A 40 36.97 3.74 -35.17
C ASP A 40 35.93 2.62 -35.08
N ILE A 41 36.33 1.39 -35.46
CA ILE A 41 35.45 0.24 -35.38
C ILE A 41 35.15 -0.15 -33.93
N MET A 42 36.15 -0.09 -33.05
CA MET A 42 35.97 -0.39 -31.61
C MET A 42 35.14 0.70 -30.91
N GLN A 43 35.31 1.97 -31.27
CA GLN A 43 34.45 3.04 -30.73
C GLN A 43 33.00 2.98 -31.26
N GLN A 44 32.79 2.57 -32.51
CA GLN A 44 31.44 2.30 -33.03
C GLN A 44 30.80 1.10 -32.35
N PHE A 45 31.51 -0.01 -32.15
CA PHE A 45 30.99 -1.18 -31.41
C PHE A 45 30.63 -0.83 -29.95
N THR A 46 31.46 -0.05 -29.27
CA THR A 46 31.18 0.40 -27.88
C THR A 46 29.94 1.32 -27.83
N ARG A 47 29.77 2.20 -28.82
CA ARG A 47 28.56 3.06 -28.94
C ARG A 47 27.31 2.26 -29.24
N TRP A 48 27.39 1.20 -30.07
CA TRP A 48 26.27 0.30 -30.33
C TRP A 48 25.88 -0.56 -29.12
N LEU A 49 26.86 -1.03 -28.34
CA LEU A 49 26.59 -1.79 -27.08
C LEU A 49 25.98 -0.89 -26.02
N ILE A 50 26.41 0.37 -25.89
CA ILE A 50 25.79 1.35 -24.97
C ILE A 50 24.39 1.71 -25.45
N ALA A 51 24.16 1.90 -26.74
CA ALA A 51 22.83 2.16 -27.29
C ALA A 51 21.86 0.99 -27.11
N LEU A 52 22.34 -0.26 -27.27
CA LEU A 52 21.56 -1.48 -27.00
C LEU A 52 21.26 -1.66 -25.51
N ALA A 53 22.19 -1.32 -24.61
CA ALA A 53 21.96 -1.36 -23.17
C ALA A 53 20.95 -0.28 -22.70
N ILE A 54 20.99 0.90 -23.32
CA ILE A 54 20.00 1.97 -23.06
C ILE A 54 18.62 1.59 -23.61
N LEU A 55 18.53 0.97 -24.79
CA LEU A 55 17.28 0.47 -25.38
C LEU A 55 16.70 -0.71 -24.57
N ALA A 56 17.52 -1.63 -24.09
CA ALA A 56 17.09 -2.74 -23.24
C ALA A 56 16.65 -2.24 -21.86
N GLY A 57 17.33 -1.23 -21.29
CA GLY A 57 16.94 -0.58 -20.05
C GLY A 57 15.62 0.19 -20.18
N SER A 58 15.39 0.88 -21.30
CA SER A 58 14.14 1.61 -21.54
C SER A 58 12.95 0.69 -21.81
N GLN A 59 13.15 -0.49 -22.40
CA GLN A 59 12.08 -1.48 -22.57
C GLN A 59 11.66 -2.13 -21.24
N GLN A 60 12.58 -2.34 -20.30
CA GLN A 60 12.21 -2.84 -18.97
C GLN A 60 11.43 -1.80 -18.13
N TYR A 61 11.69 -0.50 -18.32
CA TYR A 61 10.90 0.55 -17.66
C TYR A 61 9.53 0.79 -18.34
N ALA A 62 9.41 0.58 -19.64
CA ALA A 62 8.14 0.72 -20.36
C ALA A 62 7.17 -0.45 -20.06
N SER A 63 7.66 -1.68 -19.82
CA SER A 63 6.79 -2.83 -19.51
C SER A 63 6.17 -2.79 -18.11
N ALA A 64 6.76 -2.07 -17.14
CA ALA A 64 6.18 -1.91 -15.80
C ALA A 64 4.93 -1.01 -15.78
N GLN A 65 4.72 -0.20 -16.80
CA GLN A 65 3.57 0.73 -16.91
C GLN A 65 2.32 0.08 -17.55
N GLU A 66 2.44 -1.09 -18.17
CA GLU A 66 1.35 -1.79 -18.86
C GLU A 66 0.56 -2.79 -18.00
N LEU A 67 0.96 -3.01 -16.75
CA LEU A 67 0.34 -4.01 -15.85
C LEU A 67 -1.12 -3.70 -15.47
N LEU A 68 -1.54 -2.43 -15.57
CA LEU A 68 -2.95 -2.05 -15.54
C LEU A 68 -3.36 -1.46 -16.88
N ALA A 69 -4.44 -1.99 -17.46
CA ALA A 69 -5.01 -1.47 -18.69
C ALA A 69 -5.30 0.04 -18.59
N PRO A 70 -5.13 0.83 -19.66
CA PRO A 70 -5.40 2.27 -19.64
C PRO A 70 -6.80 2.62 -19.13
N VAL A 71 -7.81 1.82 -19.48
CA VAL A 71 -9.18 2.00 -19.01
C VAL A 71 -9.30 1.82 -17.49
N THR A 72 -8.59 0.87 -16.90
CA THR A 72 -8.56 0.64 -15.44
C THR A 72 -7.86 1.81 -14.73
N ARG A 73 -6.76 2.30 -15.26
CA ARG A 73 -6.07 3.50 -14.72
C ARG A 73 -6.97 4.71 -14.74
N ALA A 74 -7.65 4.98 -15.86
CA ALA A 74 -8.60 6.08 -15.98
C ALA A 74 -9.78 5.95 -15.00
N ALA A 75 -10.28 4.74 -14.76
CA ALA A 75 -11.33 4.47 -13.79
C ALA A 75 -10.85 4.71 -12.34
N ILE A 76 -9.63 4.31 -12.01
CA ILE A 76 -8.98 4.61 -10.73
C ILE A 76 -8.86 6.13 -10.56
N ASP A 77 -8.30 6.83 -11.53
CA ASP A 77 -8.13 8.29 -11.50
C ASP A 77 -9.46 9.02 -11.26
N SER A 78 -10.49 8.62 -11.99
CA SER A 78 -11.84 9.18 -11.83
C SER A 78 -12.40 8.94 -10.43
N SER A 79 -12.28 7.70 -9.92
CA SER A 79 -12.77 7.33 -8.60
C SER A 79 -12.07 8.11 -7.48
N VAL A 80 -10.74 8.23 -7.54
CA VAL A 80 -9.97 8.95 -6.52
C VAL A 80 -10.31 10.45 -6.54
N ARG A 81 -10.35 11.08 -7.72
CA ARG A 81 -10.71 12.50 -7.85
C ARG A 81 -12.11 12.81 -7.33
N ASP A 82 -13.08 11.95 -7.67
CA ASP A 82 -14.44 12.08 -7.15
C ASP A 82 -14.49 11.98 -5.62
N ILE A 83 -13.81 11.00 -5.03
CA ILE A 83 -13.80 10.78 -3.58
C ILE A 83 -13.15 11.97 -2.87
N ILE A 84 -11.95 12.43 -3.27
CA ILE A 84 -11.31 13.56 -2.60
C ILE A 84 -12.13 14.84 -2.73
N THR A 85 -12.80 15.05 -3.86
CA THR A 85 -13.68 16.20 -4.07
C THR A 85 -14.90 16.16 -3.15
N ARG A 86 -15.63 15.04 -3.12
CA ARG A 86 -16.84 14.88 -2.29
C ARG A 86 -16.53 14.93 -0.80
N THR A 87 -15.39 14.41 -0.37
CA THR A 87 -15.00 14.36 1.05
C THR A 87 -14.30 15.64 1.51
N GLY A 88 -13.88 16.50 0.59
CA GLY A 88 -13.08 17.69 0.89
C GLY A 88 -11.66 17.35 1.38
N THR A 89 -11.16 16.17 0.98
CA THR A 89 -9.80 15.73 1.30
C THR A 89 -8.79 16.50 0.45
N PRO A 90 -7.79 17.18 1.06
CA PRO A 90 -6.86 18.01 0.29
C PRO A 90 -6.08 17.21 -0.76
N SER A 91 -5.48 16.09 -0.37
CA SER A 91 -4.76 15.22 -1.32
C SER A 91 -4.80 13.75 -0.95
N ALA A 92 -4.57 12.91 -1.96
CA ALA A 92 -4.31 11.50 -1.81
C ALA A 92 -3.11 11.07 -2.67
N SER A 93 -2.26 10.18 -2.15
CA SER A 93 -1.23 9.46 -2.90
C SER A 93 -1.52 7.97 -2.81
N ILE A 94 -1.49 7.28 -3.95
CA ILE A 94 -1.84 5.86 -4.03
C ILE A 94 -0.73 5.05 -4.69
N ALA A 95 -0.67 3.76 -4.35
CA ALA A 95 0.04 2.76 -5.15
C ALA A 95 -0.77 1.46 -5.21
N VAL A 96 -0.71 0.81 -6.37
CA VAL A 96 -1.33 -0.49 -6.63
C VAL A 96 -0.23 -1.46 -7.05
N VAL A 97 -0.14 -2.57 -6.33
CA VAL A 97 0.71 -3.71 -6.67
C VAL A 97 -0.14 -4.76 -7.37
N LYS A 98 0.34 -5.28 -8.48
CA LYS A 98 -0.22 -6.41 -9.20
C LYS A 98 0.91 -7.31 -9.68
N ASP A 99 0.72 -8.62 -9.58
CA ASP A 99 1.72 -9.62 -9.97
C ASP A 99 3.09 -9.45 -9.26
N GLY A 100 3.07 -8.82 -8.06
CA GLY A 100 4.26 -8.58 -7.23
C GLY A 100 5.12 -7.41 -7.68
N VAL A 101 4.60 -6.50 -8.50
CA VAL A 101 5.26 -5.25 -8.92
C VAL A 101 4.32 -4.05 -8.78
N ILE A 102 4.88 -2.85 -8.66
CA ILE A 102 4.07 -1.62 -8.64
C ILE A 102 3.52 -1.40 -10.05
N ALA A 103 2.22 -1.68 -10.21
CA ALA A 103 1.53 -1.54 -11.49
C ALA A 103 1.01 -0.11 -11.74
N TYR A 104 0.76 0.63 -10.67
CA TYR A 104 0.32 2.03 -10.76
C TYR A 104 0.70 2.79 -9.49
N ALA A 105 1.14 4.04 -9.63
CA ALA A 105 1.33 4.98 -8.53
C ALA A 105 1.02 6.40 -9.02
N ASN A 106 0.21 7.14 -8.26
CA ASN A 106 -0.18 8.51 -8.61
C ASN A 106 -0.55 9.32 -7.36
N ALA A 107 -0.64 10.65 -7.53
CA ALA A 107 -1.09 11.57 -6.49
C ALA A 107 -2.13 12.55 -7.05
N TYR A 108 -3.02 13.02 -6.18
CA TYR A 108 -4.19 13.83 -6.56
C TYR A 108 -4.40 14.93 -5.53
N GLY A 109 -4.95 16.06 -5.99
CA GLY A 109 -5.29 17.20 -5.14
C GLY A 109 -4.08 18.02 -4.73
N ASP A 110 -4.17 18.71 -3.59
CA ASP A 110 -3.20 19.67 -3.12
C ASP A 110 -2.49 19.16 -1.85
N ALA A 111 -1.17 19.03 -1.92
CA ALA A 111 -0.32 18.71 -0.78
C ALA A 111 -0.37 19.83 0.28
N ARG A 112 -0.52 21.08 -0.18
CA ARG A 112 -0.69 22.28 0.64
C ARG A 112 -1.82 23.13 0.09
N LEU A 113 -2.65 23.68 0.98
CA LEU A 113 -3.75 24.54 0.61
C LEU A 113 -3.33 26.02 0.58
N ASP A 114 -2.30 26.39 1.37
CA ASP A 114 -1.77 27.74 1.42
C ASP A 114 -0.25 27.72 1.72
N PRO A 115 0.64 28.17 0.80
CA PRO A 115 0.31 28.40 -0.59
C PRO A 115 -0.08 27.09 -1.30
N ARG A 116 -1.01 27.16 -2.22
CA ARG A 116 -1.51 25.97 -2.92
C ARG A 116 -0.41 25.27 -3.71
N THR A 117 -0.18 23.99 -3.37
CA THR A 117 0.89 23.18 -3.96
C THR A 117 0.33 21.82 -4.36
N PRO A 118 0.40 21.41 -5.63
CA PRO A 118 -0.09 20.10 -6.07
C PRO A 118 0.62 18.95 -5.37
N ALA A 119 -0.11 17.88 -5.09
CA ALA A 119 0.46 16.65 -4.57
C ALA A 119 1.21 15.89 -5.66
N LEU A 120 2.38 15.34 -5.33
CA LEU A 120 3.23 14.55 -6.22
C LEU A 120 3.45 13.14 -5.66
N PRO A 121 3.61 12.11 -6.51
CA PRO A 121 3.86 10.73 -6.07
C PRO A 121 5.17 10.55 -5.27
N SER A 122 6.11 11.50 -5.40
CA SER A 122 7.39 11.53 -4.67
C SER A 122 7.29 12.09 -3.25
N MET A 123 6.14 12.66 -2.87
CA MET A 123 5.92 13.23 -1.55
C MET A 123 5.63 12.15 -0.51
N ARG A 124 6.12 12.36 0.72
CA ARG A 124 5.97 11.46 1.86
C ARG A 124 4.78 11.88 2.70
N TYR A 125 4.01 10.91 3.14
CA TYR A 125 2.90 11.06 4.09
C TYR A 125 3.24 10.27 5.35
N SER A 126 2.83 10.73 6.53
CA SER A 126 2.89 9.89 7.73
C SER A 126 1.98 8.68 7.55
N ILE A 127 2.54 7.49 7.77
CA ILE A 127 1.81 6.22 7.63
C ILE A 127 1.19 5.75 8.94
N GLY A 128 1.48 6.45 10.04
CA GLY A 128 0.91 6.17 11.35
C GLY A 128 1.09 4.71 11.76
N SER A 129 0.02 4.11 12.25
CA SER A 129 0.05 2.74 12.79
C SER A 129 0.44 1.65 11.80
N VAL A 130 0.51 1.90 10.50
CA VAL A 130 1.12 0.96 9.54
C VAL A 130 2.58 0.67 9.94
N SER A 131 3.25 1.58 10.65
CA SER A 131 4.59 1.38 11.26
C SER A 131 4.68 0.15 12.15
N LYS A 132 3.56 -0.30 12.74
CA LYS A 132 3.53 -1.49 13.62
C LYS A 132 3.92 -2.78 12.89
N GLN A 133 3.69 -2.87 11.59
CA GLN A 133 4.14 -4.02 10.79
C GLN A 133 5.66 -4.14 10.81
N PHE A 134 6.37 -3.01 10.76
CA PHE A 134 7.83 -2.96 10.80
C PHE A 134 8.36 -3.37 12.18
N THR A 135 7.78 -2.84 13.24
CA THR A 135 8.12 -3.21 14.62
C THR A 135 7.87 -4.71 14.88
N ALA A 136 6.72 -5.23 14.44
CA ALA A 136 6.41 -6.66 14.58
C ALA A 136 7.42 -7.53 13.80
N THR A 137 7.81 -7.12 12.61
CA THR A 137 8.84 -7.81 11.81
C THR A 137 10.18 -7.86 12.55
N LEU A 138 10.61 -6.76 13.20
CA LEU A 138 11.85 -6.75 13.99
C LEU A 138 11.78 -7.74 15.17
N ILE A 139 10.67 -7.78 15.91
CA ILE A 139 10.48 -8.76 17.01
C ILE A 139 10.54 -10.19 16.47
N LEU A 140 9.87 -10.49 15.35
CA LEU A 140 9.89 -11.82 14.76
C LEU A 140 11.29 -12.22 14.28
N ARG A 141 12.06 -11.29 13.71
CA ARG A 141 13.46 -11.53 13.34
C ARG A 141 14.34 -11.81 14.56
N LEU A 142 14.13 -11.11 15.68
CA LEU A 142 14.84 -11.39 16.93
C LEU A 142 14.46 -12.77 17.48
N ALA A 143 13.20 -13.19 17.33
CA ALA A 143 12.75 -14.52 17.69
C ALA A 143 13.40 -15.61 16.79
N GLU A 144 13.50 -15.39 15.49
CA GLU A 144 14.24 -16.27 14.56
C GLU A 144 15.73 -16.43 14.91
N GLN A 145 16.32 -15.39 15.49
CA GLN A 145 17.72 -15.37 15.96
C GLN A 145 17.86 -15.95 17.39
N HIS A 146 16.79 -16.45 17.99
CA HIS A 146 16.75 -16.95 19.36
C HIS A 146 17.20 -15.93 20.41
N LYS A 147 17.10 -14.64 20.14
CA LYS A 147 17.42 -13.55 21.07
C LYS A 147 16.29 -13.28 22.07
N LEU A 148 15.07 -13.66 21.71
CA LEU A 148 13.87 -13.69 22.56
C LEU A 148 12.94 -14.81 22.10
N SER A 149 11.95 -15.13 22.95
CA SER A 149 10.78 -15.96 22.57
C SER A 149 9.53 -15.10 22.57
N LEU A 150 8.60 -15.38 21.65
CA LEU A 150 7.28 -14.72 21.67
C LEU A 150 6.50 -15.06 22.95
N ASP A 151 6.84 -16.15 23.60
CA ASP A 151 6.21 -16.61 24.84
C ASP A 151 6.98 -16.15 26.10
N ASP A 152 8.08 -15.40 25.94
CA ASP A 152 8.76 -14.71 27.02
C ASP A 152 7.77 -13.78 27.74
N ARG A 153 7.78 -13.85 29.10
CA ARG A 153 6.99 -12.95 29.94
C ARG A 153 7.64 -11.56 29.98
N ILE A 154 6.84 -10.51 29.84
CA ILE A 154 7.34 -9.14 29.77
C ILE A 154 8.00 -8.66 31.07
N VAL A 155 7.78 -9.34 32.20
CA VAL A 155 8.46 -9.08 33.47
C VAL A 155 10.00 -9.13 33.34
N LYS A 156 10.51 -9.84 32.34
CA LYS A 156 11.94 -9.88 31.99
C LYS A 156 12.50 -8.49 31.70
N TRP A 157 11.69 -7.63 31.10
CA TRP A 157 12.08 -6.26 30.72
C TRP A 157 11.37 -5.20 31.54
N PHE A 158 10.16 -5.46 32.03
CA PHE A 158 9.28 -4.49 32.69
C PHE A 158 8.75 -5.04 34.02
N PRO A 159 9.61 -5.15 35.05
CA PRO A 159 9.17 -5.71 36.34
C PRO A 159 8.13 -4.83 37.06
N GLY A 160 8.05 -3.51 36.73
CA GLY A 160 7.09 -2.57 37.31
C GLY A 160 5.73 -2.52 36.61
N VAL A 161 5.54 -3.23 35.48
CA VAL A 161 4.26 -3.26 34.76
C VAL A 161 3.27 -4.17 35.49
N THR A 162 2.03 -3.74 35.60
CA THR A 162 0.94 -4.48 36.22
C THR A 162 0.77 -5.87 35.59
N ARG A 163 0.84 -6.93 36.41
CA ARG A 163 0.74 -8.31 35.96
C ARG A 163 1.74 -8.72 34.89
N ALA A 164 2.92 -8.08 34.82
CA ALA A 164 3.97 -8.38 33.84
C ALA A 164 4.35 -9.87 33.75
N LYS A 165 4.16 -10.64 34.84
CA LYS A 165 4.39 -12.10 34.88
C LYS A 165 3.37 -12.91 34.07
N ASP A 166 2.22 -12.32 33.76
CA ASP A 166 1.11 -12.98 33.04
C ASP A 166 1.04 -12.62 31.56
N ILE A 167 1.76 -11.58 31.14
CA ILE A 167 1.74 -11.02 29.78
C ILE A 167 2.95 -11.51 28.99
N THR A 168 2.74 -11.94 27.76
CA THR A 168 3.80 -12.37 26.83
C THR A 168 4.09 -11.32 25.75
N VAL A 169 5.26 -11.41 25.09
CA VAL A 169 5.60 -10.63 23.90
C VAL A 169 4.57 -10.85 22.79
N ARG A 170 4.09 -12.09 22.61
CA ARG A 170 3.00 -12.44 21.67
C ARG A 170 1.74 -11.63 21.94
N GLN A 171 1.34 -11.48 23.19
CA GLN A 171 0.14 -10.75 23.58
C GLN A 171 0.29 -9.24 23.37
N LEU A 172 1.50 -8.67 23.47
CA LEU A 172 1.76 -7.30 23.05
C LEU A 172 1.57 -7.14 21.53
N LEU A 173 2.19 -8.03 20.73
CA LEU A 173 2.08 -8.02 19.26
C LEU A 173 0.64 -8.15 18.77
N SER A 174 -0.16 -8.99 19.43
CA SER A 174 -1.53 -9.33 19.04
C SER A 174 -2.60 -8.47 19.67
N MET A 175 -2.24 -7.42 20.42
CA MET A 175 -3.19 -6.53 21.10
C MET A 175 -4.12 -7.26 22.09
N THR A 176 -3.60 -8.30 22.76
CA THR A 176 -4.37 -9.11 23.73
C THR A 176 -3.78 -9.06 25.14
N SER A 177 -2.90 -8.10 25.43
CA SER A 177 -2.23 -7.95 26.73
C SER A 177 -3.14 -7.44 27.84
N GLY A 178 -4.17 -6.66 27.53
CA GLY A 178 -4.99 -5.92 28.48
C GLY A 178 -4.38 -4.59 28.94
N ILE A 179 -3.19 -4.21 28.45
CA ILE A 179 -2.55 -2.93 28.79
C ILE A 179 -3.32 -1.79 28.10
N SER A 180 -3.71 -0.77 28.89
CA SER A 180 -4.44 0.39 28.42
C SER A 180 -3.70 1.16 27.33
N ASP A 181 -4.46 1.73 26.37
CA ASP A 181 -3.91 2.57 25.31
C ASP A 181 -3.65 3.98 25.82
N TYR A 182 -2.47 4.52 25.55
CA TYR A 182 -2.17 5.91 25.88
C TYR A 182 -2.86 6.92 24.93
N TRP A 183 -3.32 6.46 23.78
CA TRP A 183 -3.98 7.29 22.76
C TRP A 183 -5.24 6.60 22.26
N ALA A 184 -6.27 6.59 23.09
CA ALA A 184 -7.56 5.97 22.79
C ALA A 184 -8.55 6.92 22.06
N GLN A 185 -8.22 8.19 21.92
CA GLN A 185 -9.03 9.22 21.27
C GLN A 185 -8.55 9.48 19.84
N ASP A 186 -9.45 9.93 18.96
CA ASP A 186 -9.15 10.23 17.57
C ASP A 186 -8.61 11.66 17.36
N TYR A 187 -8.03 12.27 18.40
CA TYR A 187 -7.45 13.62 18.33
C TYR A 187 -6.23 13.74 19.26
N VAL A 188 -5.35 14.71 18.97
CA VAL A 188 -4.18 15.00 19.81
C VAL A 188 -4.61 15.73 21.08
N MET A 189 -4.41 15.06 22.21
CA MET A 189 -4.70 15.65 23.53
C MET A 189 -3.63 16.68 23.91
N SER A 190 -3.99 17.68 24.73
CA SER A 190 -3.06 18.73 25.17
C SER A 190 -1.75 18.22 25.75
N PRO A 191 -1.70 17.15 26.58
CA PRO A 191 -0.44 16.56 27.03
C PRO A 191 0.45 16.06 25.91
N MET A 192 -0.14 15.56 24.79
CA MET A 192 0.58 15.03 23.66
C MET A 192 1.28 16.10 22.80
N LEU A 193 1.06 17.37 23.06
CA LEU A 193 1.80 18.46 22.41
C LEU A 193 3.21 18.62 22.98
N LYS A 194 3.51 17.98 24.11
CA LYS A 194 4.82 18.02 24.76
C LYS A 194 5.57 16.71 24.51
N PRO A 195 6.91 16.74 24.44
CA PRO A 195 7.70 15.51 24.33
C PRO A 195 7.47 14.54 25.50
N ILE A 196 7.58 13.25 25.20
CA ILE A 196 7.53 12.15 26.18
C ILE A 196 8.59 11.11 25.84
N SER A 197 9.08 10.35 26.82
CA SER A 197 9.93 9.19 26.57
C SER A 197 9.12 7.89 26.55
N ALA A 198 9.61 6.87 25.84
CA ALA A 198 9.03 5.55 25.86
C ALA A 198 8.90 4.99 27.29
N GLN A 199 9.89 5.24 28.15
CA GLN A 199 9.84 4.81 29.57
C GLN A 199 8.70 5.48 30.32
N GLN A 200 8.46 6.79 30.14
CA GLN A 200 7.33 7.49 30.78
C GLN A 200 5.97 6.93 30.31
N ILE A 201 5.82 6.58 29.03
CA ILE A 201 4.60 5.92 28.53
C ILE A 201 4.42 4.56 29.23
N VAL A 202 5.49 3.75 29.30
CA VAL A 202 5.44 2.43 29.95
C VAL A 202 5.12 2.56 31.45
N ASP A 203 5.74 3.50 32.16
CA ASP A 203 5.51 3.71 33.59
C ASP A 203 4.08 4.15 33.88
N GLN A 204 3.55 5.09 33.07
CA GLN A 204 2.22 5.65 33.28
C GLN A 204 1.12 4.66 32.90
N PHE A 205 1.18 4.06 31.71
CA PHE A 205 0.10 3.23 31.15
C PHE A 205 0.30 1.74 31.41
N GLY A 206 1.54 1.24 31.44
CA GLY A 206 1.84 -0.14 31.80
C GLY A 206 1.71 -0.41 33.31
N GLY A 207 1.92 0.60 34.17
CA GLY A 207 1.69 0.53 35.62
C GLY A 207 0.21 0.62 36.03
N ALA A 208 -0.69 1.06 35.13
CA ALA A 208 -2.12 1.15 35.38
C ALA A 208 -2.78 -0.25 35.51
N PRO A 209 -3.96 -0.37 36.12
CA PRO A 209 -4.76 -1.60 36.09
C PRO A 209 -5.00 -2.04 34.63
N LEU A 210 -4.96 -3.38 34.39
CA LEU A 210 -5.29 -3.92 33.07
C LEU A 210 -6.80 -3.74 32.76
N ASP A 211 -7.13 -3.44 31.52
CA ASP A 211 -8.52 -3.32 31.05
C ASP A 211 -9.23 -4.69 31.03
N PHE A 212 -8.46 -5.79 30.91
CA PHE A 212 -8.96 -7.17 30.93
C PHE A 212 -7.83 -8.18 31.23
N VAL A 213 -8.20 -9.42 31.47
CA VAL A 213 -7.25 -10.53 31.69
C VAL A 213 -6.47 -10.82 30.39
N PRO A 214 -5.12 -10.89 30.43
CA PRO A 214 -4.32 -11.19 29.26
C PRO A 214 -4.82 -12.39 28.47
N GLY A 215 -4.97 -12.23 27.16
CA GLY A 215 -5.47 -13.24 26.23
C GLY A 215 -6.99 -13.39 26.16
N SER A 216 -7.77 -12.74 27.04
CA SER A 216 -9.23 -12.92 27.06
C SER A 216 -9.98 -12.09 26.03
N LYS A 217 -9.40 -10.98 25.56
CA LYS A 217 -10.01 -10.06 24.59
C LYS A 217 -8.94 -9.46 23.68
N TYR A 218 -9.38 -8.94 22.57
CA TYR A 218 -8.66 -8.00 21.73
C TYR A 218 -9.05 -6.58 22.12
N GLN A 219 -8.05 -5.71 22.31
CA GLN A 219 -8.23 -4.27 22.43
C GLN A 219 -6.97 -3.59 21.92
N TYR A 220 -7.13 -2.72 20.93
CA TYR A 220 -6.02 -1.98 20.38
C TYR A 220 -5.33 -1.12 21.45
N SER A 221 -4.00 -1.16 21.48
CA SER A 221 -3.20 -0.38 22.43
C SER A 221 -1.84 -0.01 21.81
N ASN A 222 -1.62 1.27 21.60
CA ASN A 222 -0.32 1.81 21.16
C ASN A 222 0.76 1.57 22.20
N THR A 223 0.43 1.53 23.49
CA THR A 223 1.35 1.23 24.61
C THR A 223 2.08 -0.10 24.38
N ASN A 224 1.39 -1.12 23.84
CA ASN A 224 2.01 -2.40 23.51
C ASN A 224 3.20 -2.24 22.55
N TYR A 225 3.06 -1.38 21.53
CA TYR A 225 4.10 -1.20 20.52
C TYR A 225 5.24 -0.31 20.99
N VAL A 226 4.98 0.64 21.89
CA VAL A 226 6.05 1.34 22.62
C VAL A 226 6.88 0.35 23.43
N MET A 227 6.23 -0.57 24.13
CA MET A 227 6.92 -1.64 24.87
C MET A 227 7.72 -2.57 23.94
N LEU A 228 7.18 -2.96 22.79
CA LEU A 228 7.90 -3.76 21.80
C LEU A 228 9.13 -3.05 21.26
N GLY A 229 9.06 -1.74 20.97
CA GLY A 229 10.22 -0.94 20.61
C GLY A 229 11.30 -0.94 21.70
N THR A 230 10.90 -0.75 22.95
CA THR A 230 11.81 -0.82 24.10
C THR A 230 12.42 -2.23 24.27
N ILE A 231 11.66 -3.30 24.02
CA ILE A 231 12.19 -4.68 24.03
C ILE A 231 13.27 -4.84 22.96
N ILE A 232 13.04 -4.32 21.73
CA ILE A 232 14.04 -4.34 20.66
C ILE A 232 15.34 -3.68 21.13
N GLU A 233 15.27 -2.49 21.74
CA GLU A 233 16.45 -1.78 22.25
C GLU A 233 17.18 -2.59 23.32
N ARG A 234 16.46 -3.13 24.32
CA ARG A 234 17.06 -3.90 25.42
C ARG A 234 17.68 -5.23 24.96
N VAL A 235 17.11 -5.85 23.93
CA VAL A 235 17.62 -7.11 23.37
C VAL A 235 18.82 -6.90 22.45
N THR A 236 18.83 -5.79 21.70
CA THR A 236 19.89 -5.52 20.71
C THR A 236 21.01 -4.65 21.26
N GLY A 237 20.79 -3.91 22.35
CA GLY A 237 21.70 -2.90 22.87
C GLY A 237 21.84 -1.67 21.96
N ARG A 238 20.91 -1.48 21.01
CA ARG A 238 20.94 -0.42 20.00
C ARG A 238 19.63 0.38 20.03
N PRO A 239 19.65 1.68 19.68
CA PRO A 239 18.42 2.46 19.51
C PRO A 239 17.48 1.79 18.50
N PHE A 240 16.17 1.84 18.79
CA PHE A 240 15.14 1.23 17.93
C PHE A 240 15.25 1.68 16.48
N LEU A 241 15.44 2.98 16.25
CA LEU A 241 15.56 3.55 14.91
C LEU A 241 16.78 3.02 14.13
N ASP A 242 17.90 2.79 14.81
CA ASP A 242 19.10 2.24 14.16
C ASP A 242 18.88 0.79 13.73
N VAL A 243 18.18 0.01 14.57
CA VAL A 243 17.79 -1.36 14.23
C VAL A 243 16.80 -1.35 13.05
N LEU A 244 15.79 -0.48 13.09
CA LEU A 244 14.82 -0.34 12.01
C LEU A 244 15.47 0.03 10.68
N ARG A 245 16.37 1.01 10.69
CA ARG A 245 17.12 1.43 9.50
C ARG A 245 17.97 0.31 8.94
N SER A 246 18.80 -0.32 9.77
CA SER A 246 19.76 -1.34 9.32
C SER A 246 19.11 -2.65 8.89
N ASP A 247 18.06 -3.07 9.59
CA ASP A 247 17.51 -4.42 9.45
C ASP A 247 16.29 -4.48 8.54
N VAL A 248 15.64 -3.32 8.25
CA VAL A 248 14.44 -3.26 7.42
C VAL A 248 14.56 -2.23 6.31
N LEU A 249 14.72 -0.92 6.65
CA LEU A 249 14.59 0.14 5.65
C LEU A 249 15.69 0.07 4.58
N THR A 250 16.95 -0.09 4.99
CA THR A 250 18.09 -0.16 4.08
C THR A 250 18.08 -1.43 3.21
N PRO A 251 17.89 -2.65 3.76
CA PRO A 251 17.81 -3.87 2.95
C PRO A 251 16.71 -3.84 1.89
N LEU A 252 15.57 -3.23 2.20
CA LEU A 252 14.45 -3.09 1.28
C LEU A 252 14.54 -1.86 0.37
N LYS A 253 15.59 -1.04 0.53
CA LYS A 253 15.79 0.20 -0.23
C LYS A 253 14.59 1.16 -0.13
N LEU A 254 14.01 1.27 1.06
CA LEU A 254 12.91 2.22 1.34
C LEU A 254 13.51 3.62 1.57
N THR A 255 13.99 4.23 0.51
CA THR A 255 14.84 5.43 0.57
C THR A 255 14.07 6.71 0.92
N SER A 256 12.75 6.72 0.74
CA SER A 256 11.90 7.84 1.14
C SER A 256 11.50 7.80 2.62
N ALA A 257 11.77 6.70 3.34
CA ALA A 257 11.39 6.55 4.74
C ALA A 257 11.96 7.68 5.59
N TYR A 258 11.08 8.33 6.35
CA TYR A 258 11.39 9.46 7.24
C TYR A 258 10.83 9.16 8.64
N ILE A 259 11.55 9.63 9.66
CA ILE A 259 11.17 9.43 11.06
C ILE A 259 10.61 10.75 11.58
N VAL A 260 9.30 10.81 11.82
CA VAL A 260 8.63 12.06 12.24
C VAL A 260 8.98 12.48 13.65
N ASP A 261 9.49 11.58 14.48
CA ASP A 261 10.02 11.89 15.81
C ASP A 261 11.39 12.60 15.77
N GLU A 262 12.16 12.49 14.67
CA GLU A 262 13.40 13.23 14.49
C GLU A 262 13.17 14.67 13.96
N GLY A 263 12.01 14.94 13.37
CA GLY A 263 11.67 16.27 12.86
C GLY A 263 10.28 16.32 12.22
N ALA A 264 9.82 17.52 11.90
CA ALA A 264 8.64 17.68 11.05
C ALA A 264 8.97 17.25 9.61
N LEU A 265 7.98 16.78 8.87
CA LEU A 265 8.12 16.59 7.43
C LEU A 265 8.54 17.92 6.78
N PRO A 266 9.47 17.91 5.83
CA PRO A 266 9.89 19.11 5.09
C PRO A 266 8.70 19.78 4.40
N THR A 267 8.84 21.07 4.10
CA THR A 267 7.79 21.83 3.39
C THR A 267 7.56 21.37 1.96
N SER A 268 8.46 20.56 1.40
CA SER A 268 8.28 19.86 0.13
C SER A 268 7.31 18.67 0.19
N ASP A 269 6.94 18.23 1.40
CA ASP A 269 5.95 17.18 1.62
C ASP A 269 4.59 17.77 1.99
N PRO A 270 3.51 16.99 2.00
CA PRO A 270 2.18 17.47 2.33
C PRO A 270 2.07 18.04 3.73
N GLU A 271 1.29 19.10 3.87
CA GLU A 271 0.87 19.61 5.16
C GLU A 271 -0.21 18.68 5.75
N ARG A 272 -0.25 18.59 7.08
CA ARG A 272 -1.27 17.85 7.82
C ARG A 272 -2.53 18.69 7.99
N TYR A 273 -3.69 18.12 7.72
CA TYR A 273 -4.95 18.82 7.87
C TYR A 273 -5.91 18.06 8.76
N THR A 274 -6.60 18.81 9.59
CA THR A 274 -7.78 18.38 10.34
C THR A 274 -8.93 19.34 10.06
N ARG A 275 -10.14 18.99 10.48
CA ARG A 275 -11.27 19.92 10.52
C ARG A 275 -12.20 19.58 11.68
N TYR A 276 -12.89 20.59 12.15
CA TYR A 276 -13.86 20.44 13.20
C TYR A 276 -15.27 20.37 12.59
N ALA A 277 -15.96 19.27 12.81
CA ALA A 277 -17.25 18.97 12.20
C ALA A 277 -17.17 19.09 10.65
N LEU A 278 -18.03 19.88 10.04
CA LEU A 278 -18.08 20.13 8.59
C LEU A 278 -17.38 21.43 8.19
N GLY A 279 -16.55 21.99 9.07
CA GLY A 279 -15.81 23.22 8.82
C GLY A 279 -14.68 23.08 7.79
N PRO A 280 -13.94 24.15 7.51
CA PRO A 280 -12.82 24.13 6.57
C PRO A 280 -11.64 23.30 7.11
N ASN A 281 -10.82 22.78 6.21
CA ASN A 281 -9.55 22.19 6.57
C ASN A 281 -8.63 23.22 7.27
N ARG A 282 -7.98 22.79 8.34
CA ARG A 282 -7.02 23.58 9.13
C ARG A 282 -5.78 22.76 9.33
N VAL A 283 -4.62 23.41 9.45
CA VAL A 283 -3.38 22.73 9.84
C VAL A 283 -3.59 22.08 11.21
N GLY A 284 -3.41 20.77 11.27
CA GLY A 284 -3.57 19.98 12.48
C GLY A 284 -2.39 20.17 13.45
N PRO A 285 -2.58 19.97 14.77
CA PRO A 285 -1.51 19.98 15.74
C PRO A 285 -0.56 18.80 15.49
N LYS A 286 0.75 18.97 15.67
CA LYS A 286 1.72 17.86 15.64
C LYS A 286 1.90 17.30 17.04
N GLU A 287 1.97 15.98 17.13
CA GLU A 287 2.36 15.27 18.35
C GLU A 287 3.79 15.63 18.75
N GLY A 288 4.02 15.80 20.04
CA GLY A 288 5.35 15.96 20.61
C GLY A 288 6.21 14.72 20.35
N LYS A 289 7.52 14.90 20.35
CA LYS A 289 8.50 13.83 20.16
C LYS A 289 8.26 12.69 21.15
N GLY A 290 8.31 11.45 20.68
CA GLY A 290 8.26 10.21 21.47
C GLY A 290 6.86 9.58 21.58
N TRP A 291 5.77 10.31 21.28
CA TRP A 291 4.42 9.72 21.34
C TRP A 291 4.18 8.68 20.25
N LEU A 292 4.77 8.82 19.08
CA LEU A 292 4.61 7.88 17.97
C LEU A 292 5.57 6.70 18.06
N TYR A 293 6.84 6.96 18.34
CA TYR A 293 7.91 5.96 18.54
C TYR A 293 7.69 4.68 17.71
N ALA A 294 7.86 3.49 18.26
CA ALA A 294 7.69 2.22 17.57
C ALA A 294 6.22 1.89 17.18
N ALA A 295 5.26 2.74 17.55
CA ALA A 295 3.84 2.55 17.25
C ALA A 295 3.36 3.27 15.97
N GLY A 296 4.08 4.35 15.50
CA GLY A 296 3.50 5.18 14.44
C GLY A 296 4.40 6.19 13.75
N GLU A 297 5.72 6.16 13.96
CA GLU A 297 6.62 7.27 13.61
C GLU A 297 7.09 7.34 12.15
N LEU A 298 6.74 6.37 11.30
CA LEU A 298 7.20 6.38 9.92
C LEU A 298 6.37 7.29 9.02
N ALA A 299 7.07 7.95 8.09
CA ALA A 299 6.48 8.57 6.91
C ALA A 299 7.21 8.08 5.66
N MET A 300 6.51 7.92 4.55
CA MET A 300 7.11 7.52 3.28
C MET A 300 6.18 7.79 2.10
N THR A 301 6.69 7.60 0.89
CA THR A 301 5.88 7.64 -0.34
C THR A 301 4.99 6.40 -0.45
N ALA A 302 3.88 6.51 -1.19
CA ALA A 302 3.04 5.34 -1.49
C ALA A 302 3.83 4.24 -2.21
N SER A 303 4.80 4.60 -3.05
CA SER A 303 5.66 3.64 -3.75
C SER A 303 6.60 2.88 -2.80
N ASP A 304 7.15 3.53 -1.77
CA ASP A 304 7.99 2.81 -0.80
C ASP A 304 7.17 1.90 0.11
N LEU A 305 5.96 2.32 0.50
CA LEU A 305 5.06 1.43 1.23
C LEU A 305 4.63 0.23 0.36
N ALA A 306 4.40 0.44 -0.94
CA ALA A 306 4.17 -0.67 -1.87
C ALA A 306 5.39 -1.59 -2.04
N ARG A 307 6.64 -1.08 -1.96
CA ARG A 307 7.86 -1.93 -1.90
C ARG A 307 7.92 -2.75 -0.61
N TRP A 308 7.49 -2.18 0.50
CA TRP A 308 7.28 -2.94 1.73
C TRP A 308 6.30 -4.09 1.50
N ASP A 309 5.14 -3.84 0.89
CA ASP A 309 4.14 -4.86 0.59
C ASP A 309 4.68 -5.97 -0.31
N ILE A 310 5.43 -5.59 -1.35
CA ILE A 310 6.13 -6.55 -2.24
C ILE A 310 7.11 -7.40 -1.45
N SER A 311 7.81 -6.82 -0.45
CA SER A 311 8.72 -7.58 0.40
C SER A 311 7.99 -8.61 1.26
N VAL A 312 6.80 -8.29 1.74
CA VAL A 312 5.92 -9.22 2.48
C VAL A 312 5.42 -10.34 1.56
N ILE A 313 4.95 -10.00 0.37
CA ILE A 313 4.52 -10.97 -0.67
C ILE A 313 5.66 -11.95 -1.02
N ASN A 314 6.87 -11.42 -1.20
CA ASN A 314 8.05 -12.21 -1.55
C ASN A 314 8.74 -12.86 -0.35
N ARG A 315 8.26 -12.62 0.89
CA ARG A 315 8.84 -13.13 2.13
C ARG A 315 10.33 -12.79 2.28
N ALA A 316 10.69 -11.53 2.00
CA ALA A 316 12.08 -11.10 1.80
C ALA A 316 12.90 -10.98 3.10
N LEU A 317 12.27 -10.72 4.27
CA LEU A 317 12.97 -10.38 5.52
C LEU A 317 12.98 -11.49 6.56
N MET A 318 12.04 -12.42 6.50
CA MET A 318 11.84 -13.46 7.51
C MET A 318 11.65 -14.82 6.86
N LYS A 319 11.80 -15.89 7.66
CA LYS A 319 11.47 -17.24 7.21
C LYS A 319 9.98 -17.39 6.91
N PRO A 320 9.59 -18.29 5.99
CA PRO A 320 8.18 -18.53 5.68
C PRO A 320 7.30 -18.83 6.89
N ALA A 321 7.84 -19.54 7.90
CA ALA A 321 7.12 -19.85 9.13
C ALA A 321 6.77 -18.59 9.95
N SER A 322 7.66 -17.59 9.99
CA SER A 322 7.41 -16.33 10.70
C SER A 322 6.36 -15.48 9.98
N TYR A 323 6.37 -15.44 8.65
CA TYR A 323 5.29 -14.79 7.89
C TYR A 323 3.94 -15.48 8.12
N LYS A 324 3.91 -16.83 8.12
CA LYS A 324 2.69 -17.57 8.45
C LYS A 324 2.19 -17.21 9.86
N LEU A 325 3.09 -17.18 10.85
CA LEU A 325 2.76 -16.83 12.22
C LEU A 325 2.25 -15.38 12.32
N GLN A 326 2.92 -14.43 11.65
CA GLN A 326 2.52 -13.02 11.63
C GLN A 326 1.12 -12.81 11.05
N GLN A 327 0.71 -13.64 10.10
CA GLN A 327 -0.53 -13.52 9.32
C GLN A 327 -1.61 -14.51 9.75
N THR A 328 -1.45 -15.19 10.88
CA THR A 328 -2.45 -16.11 11.44
C THR A 328 -3.18 -15.41 12.59
N ALA A 329 -4.51 -15.40 12.51
CA ALA A 329 -5.38 -14.84 13.54
C ALA A 329 -5.02 -15.37 14.93
N THR A 330 -4.92 -14.47 15.90
CA THR A 330 -4.63 -14.85 17.29
C THR A 330 -5.85 -15.50 17.93
N ILE A 331 -5.68 -16.64 18.56
CA ILE A 331 -6.75 -17.32 19.28
C ILE A 331 -6.81 -16.79 20.72
N LEU A 332 -7.98 -16.34 21.14
CA LEU A 332 -8.26 -15.87 22.48
C LEU A 332 -8.42 -17.06 23.47
N ASN A 333 -8.42 -16.77 24.76
CA ASN A 333 -8.54 -17.78 25.83
C ASN A 333 -9.83 -18.61 25.75
N ASP A 334 -10.88 -18.08 25.11
CA ASP A 334 -12.16 -18.77 24.90
C ASP A 334 -12.22 -19.57 23.59
N GLY A 335 -11.11 -19.67 22.86
CA GLY A 335 -10.98 -20.41 21.62
C GLY A 335 -11.41 -19.63 20.37
N ARG A 336 -11.95 -18.42 20.49
CA ARG A 336 -12.36 -17.61 19.33
C ARG A 336 -11.15 -16.91 18.69
N PRO A 337 -11.09 -16.83 17.36
CA PRO A 337 -10.06 -16.02 16.69
C PRO A 337 -10.36 -14.52 16.83
N SER A 338 -9.31 -13.72 16.96
CA SER A 338 -9.37 -12.29 16.78
C SER A 338 -9.02 -11.95 15.32
N ASN A 339 -9.54 -10.83 14.80
CA ASN A 339 -9.20 -10.36 13.45
C ASN A 339 -7.81 -9.67 13.40
N TYR A 340 -7.04 -9.76 14.46
CA TYR A 340 -5.71 -9.18 14.57
C TYR A 340 -4.69 -10.28 14.88
N ALA A 341 -3.61 -10.28 14.14
CA ALA A 341 -2.49 -11.21 14.31
C ALA A 341 -1.28 -10.47 14.91
N LEU A 342 -0.07 -10.71 14.44
CA LEU A 342 1.12 -10.07 15.00
C LEU A 342 1.46 -8.78 14.24
N GLY A 343 0.81 -7.68 14.61
CA GLY A 343 1.02 -6.36 13.99
C GLY A 343 0.26 -6.12 12.70
N VAL A 344 -0.68 -6.97 12.37
CA VAL A 344 -1.53 -6.87 11.19
C VAL A 344 -2.96 -7.34 11.48
N GLN A 345 -3.92 -6.75 10.80
CA GLN A 345 -5.26 -7.28 10.66
C GLN A 345 -5.27 -8.39 9.60
N VAL A 346 -6.09 -9.40 9.80
CA VAL A 346 -6.23 -10.52 8.86
C VAL A 346 -7.72 -10.81 8.59
N GLY A 347 -8.02 -11.22 7.37
CA GLY A 347 -9.39 -11.48 6.93
C GLY A 347 -9.45 -11.89 5.47
N THR A 348 -10.61 -11.70 4.86
CA THR A 348 -10.86 -11.97 3.43
C THR A 348 -11.62 -10.80 2.79
N TYR A 349 -11.42 -10.63 1.51
CA TYR A 349 -12.19 -9.74 0.63
C TYR A 349 -12.55 -10.53 -0.64
N ASN A 350 -13.84 -10.81 -0.89
CA ASN A 350 -14.30 -11.63 -2.02
C ASN A 350 -13.46 -12.91 -2.18
N ASP A 351 -13.32 -13.68 -1.09
CA ASP A 351 -12.53 -14.92 -0.98
C ASP A 351 -11.00 -14.75 -1.12
N HIS A 352 -10.49 -13.56 -1.41
CA HIS A 352 -9.06 -13.25 -1.40
C HIS A 352 -8.57 -13.02 0.04
N ARG A 353 -7.49 -13.69 0.44
CA ARG A 353 -6.89 -13.52 1.76
C ARG A 353 -6.27 -12.13 1.90
N VAL A 354 -6.58 -11.46 3.00
CA VAL A 354 -6.15 -10.09 3.30
C VAL A 354 -5.23 -10.06 4.50
N VAL A 355 -4.15 -9.28 4.37
CA VAL A 355 -3.29 -8.81 5.45
C VAL A 355 -3.24 -7.29 5.37
N ALA A 356 -3.65 -6.60 6.43
CA ALA A 356 -3.83 -5.16 6.34
C ALA A 356 -3.42 -4.43 7.64
N HIS A 357 -3.19 -3.16 7.54
CA HIS A 357 -3.20 -2.23 8.65
C HIS A 357 -3.60 -0.82 8.18
N SER A 358 -4.43 -0.16 8.95
CA SER A 358 -4.71 1.26 8.77
C SER A 358 -3.75 2.11 9.60
N GLY A 359 -3.58 3.37 9.23
CA GLY A 359 -2.80 4.33 9.99
C GLY A 359 -3.57 5.63 10.18
N GLY A 360 -3.52 6.16 11.38
CA GLY A 360 -4.03 7.49 11.73
C GLY A 360 -3.04 8.18 12.64
N VAL A 361 -2.65 9.37 12.30
CA VAL A 361 -1.92 10.34 13.13
C VAL A 361 -2.46 11.73 12.79
N SER A 362 -2.15 12.74 13.60
CA SER A 362 -2.67 14.08 13.34
C SER A 362 -2.47 14.50 11.89
N GLY A 363 -3.58 14.74 11.21
CA GLY A 363 -3.66 15.26 9.84
C GLY A 363 -3.26 14.26 8.74
N PHE A 364 -3.13 12.96 9.04
CA PHE A 364 -2.88 11.93 8.03
C PHE A 364 -3.68 10.66 8.28
N THR A 365 -4.22 10.09 7.23
CA THR A 365 -4.86 8.76 7.27
C THR A 365 -4.29 7.87 6.17
N THR A 366 -3.99 6.64 6.53
CA THR A 366 -3.39 5.64 5.63
C THR A 366 -4.21 4.36 5.62
N GLN A 367 -4.29 3.74 4.45
CA GLN A 367 -4.74 2.36 4.29
C GLN A 367 -3.66 1.57 3.57
N ASN A 368 -3.33 0.40 4.12
CA ASN A 368 -2.40 -0.55 3.53
C ASN A 368 -3.02 -1.94 3.57
N VAL A 369 -3.23 -2.52 2.40
CA VAL A 369 -3.86 -3.83 2.23
C VAL A 369 -3.04 -4.68 1.28
N ILE A 370 -2.65 -5.85 1.74
CA ILE A 370 -1.87 -6.83 0.98
C ILE A 370 -2.75 -8.06 0.73
N PHE A 371 -2.70 -8.59 -0.46
CA PHE A 371 -3.28 -9.85 -0.92
C PHE A 371 -2.12 -10.80 -1.25
N PRO A 372 -1.55 -11.50 -0.26
CA PRO A 372 -0.30 -12.22 -0.46
C PRO A 372 -0.38 -13.34 -1.50
N ASP A 373 -1.54 -14.01 -1.58
CA ASP A 373 -1.74 -15.14 -2.49
C ASP A 373 -1.97 -14.67 -3.93
N ASP A 374 -2.54 -13.46 -4.11
CA ASP A 374 -2.77 -12.82 -5.41
C ASP A 374 -1.57 -11.98 -5.86
N ARG A 375 -0.51 -11.91 -5.05
CA ARG A 375 0.66 -11.06 -5.29
C ARG A 375 0.28 -9.59 -5.56
N ALA A 376 -0.72 -9.09 -4.84
CA ALA A 376 -1.31 -7.77 -5.03
C ALA A 376 -1.31 -6.97 -3.72
N ALA A 377 -1.35 -5.63 -3.84
CA ALA A 377 -1.54 -4.74 -2.71
C ALA A 377 -2.12 -3.40 -3.12
N VAL A 378 -2.73 -2.71 -2.17
CA VAL A 378 -3.28 -1.38 -2.31
C VAL A 378 -2.77 -0.50 -1.17
N VAL A 379 -2.16 0.62 -1.53
CA VAL A 379 -1.71 1.67 -0.62
C VAL A 379 -2.49 2.95 -0.89
N VAL A 380 -3.00 3.57 0.15
CA VAL A 380 -3.66 4.88 0.09
C VAL A 380 -3.14 5.76 1.23
N LEU A 381 -2.63 6.92 0.91
CA LEU A 381 -2.15 7.93 1.84
C LEU A 381 -2.93 9.21 1.62
N THR A 382 -3.48 9.82 2.68
CA THR A 382 -4.17 11.12 2.62
C THR A 382 -3.62 12.07 3.67
N ASN A 383 -3.65 13.37 3.39
CA ASN A 383 -3.17 14.40 4.31
C ASN A 383 -4.33 15.06 5.09
N THR A 384 -5.24 14.26 5.59
CA THR A 384 -6.29 14.67 6.54
C THR A 384 -6.72 13.47 7.41
N ASP A 385 -7.07 13.75 8.68
CA ASP A 385 -7.57 12.78 9.64
C ASP A 385 -9.10 12.81 9.80
N ALA A 386 -9.76 13.84 9.28
CA ALA A 386 -11.16 14.11 9.54
C ALA A 386 -12.11 13.73 8.38
N THR A 387 -11.73 12.74 7.55
CA THR A 387 -12.55 12.27 6.42
C THR A 387 -12.47 10.74 6.22
N PRO A 388 -13.52 10.12 5.65
CA PRO A 388 -13.49 8.69 5.31
C PRO A 388 -12.75 8.39 3.99
N ALA A 389 -12.07 9.39 3.38
CA ALA A 389 -11.54 9.29 2.02
C ALA A 389 -10.59 8.11 1.83
N ALA A 390 -9.64 7.89 2.76
CA ALA A 390 -8.66 6.82 2.62
C ALA A 390 -9.33 5.44 2.50
N GLY A 391 -10.33 5.15 3.34
CA GLY A 391 -11.10 3.90 3.26
C GLY A 391 -11.96 3.79 2.00
N GLN A 392 -12.59 4.90 1.56
CA GLN A 392 -13.38 4.90 0.31
C GLN A 392 -12.49 4.69 -0.93
N ILE A 393 -11.32 5.32 -0.96
CA ILE A 393 -10.33 5.12 -2.04
C ILE A 393 -9.85 3.68 -2.03
N GLN A 394 -9.47 3.13 -0.86
CA GLN A 394 -9.08 1.73 -0.72
C GLN A 394 -10.14 0.79 -1.31
N ALA A 395 -11.40 0.96 -0.92
CA ALA A 395 -12.50 0.12 -1.43
C ALA A 395 -12.66 0.23 -2.94
N ALA A 396 -12.54 1.44 -3.52
CA ALA A 396 -12.59 1.65 -4.96
C ALA A 396 -11.41 0.96 -5.68
N LEU A 397 -10.19 1.09 -5.17
CA LEU A 397 -9.01 0.44 -5.74
C LEU A 397 -9.12 -1.09 -5.69
N MET A 398 -9.57 -1.66 -4.57
CA MET A 398 -9.80 -3.10 -4.44
C MET A 398 -10.85 -3.59 -5.43
N LYS A 399 -11.95 -2.84 -5.61
CA LYS A 399 -12.97 -3.15 -6.61
C LYS A 399 -12.38 -3.17 -8.04
N HIS A 400 -11.52 -2.22 -8.38
CA HIS A 400 -10.87 -2.19 -9.70
C HIS A 400 -9.81 -3.29 -9.87
N LEU A 401 -9.11 -3.66 -8.80
CA LEU A 401 -8.07 -4.69 -8.83
C LEU A 401 -8.66 -6.09 -8.97
N PHE A 402 -9.77 -6.35 -8.30
CA PHE A 402 -10.48 -7.62 -8.29
C PHE A 402 -11.82 -7.56 -9.04
N ALA A 403 -11.98 -6.57 -9.95
CA ALA A 403 -13.08 -6.63 -10.89
C ALA A 403 -12.97 -7.97 -11.64
N ALA A 404 -14.01 -8.77 -11.57
CA ALA A 404 -14.07 -9.98 -12.39
C ALA A 404 -13.79 -9.57 -13.85
N ALA A 405 -12.86 -10.26 -14.49
CA ALA A 405 -12.72 -10.13 -15.92
C ALA A 405 -14.10 -10.44 -16.51
N MET A 406 -14.63 -9.53 -17.33
CA MET A 406 -15.90 -9.83 -18.02
C MET A 406 -15.68 -11.11 -18.80
N ASP A 407 -16.52 -12.12 -18.56
CA ASP A 407 -16.52 -13.32 -19.40
C ASP A 407 -16.91 -12.94 -20.84
N ALA A 408 -16.53 -13.75 -21.82
CA ALA A 408 -16.82 -13.47 -23.21
C ALA A 408 -18.33 -13.21 -23.47
N PRO A 409 -19.29 -13.90 -22.85
CA PRO A 409 -20.71 -13.59 -22.92
C PRO A 409 -21.06 -12.18 -22.39
N THR A 410 -20.40 -11.73 -21.32
CA THR A 410 -20.62 -10.37 -20.75
C THR A 410 -20.00 -9.31 -21.64
N GLU A 411 -18.81 -9.50 -22.17
CA GLU A 411 -18.17 -8.59 -23.14
C GLU A 411 -19.03 -8.42 -24.39
N GLN A 412 -19.53 -9.52 -24.94
CA GLN A 412 -20.43 -9.50 -26.10
C GLN A 412 -21.72 -8.74 -25.80
N ALA A 413 -22.34 -8.98 -24.61
CA ALA A 413 -23.56 -8.31 -24.20
C ALA A 413 -23.36 -6.79 -24.01
N VAL A 414 -22.21 -6.37 -23.46
CA VAL A 414 -21.84 -4.95 -23.32
C VAL A 414 -21.62 -4.29 -24.71
N ALA A 415 -20.91 -4.96 -25.62
CA ALA A 415 -20.69 -4.49 -26.97
C ALA A 415 -22.01 -4.38 -27.75
N GLN A 416 -22.88 -5.39 -27.64
CA GLN A 416 -24.22 -5.38 -28.24
C GLN A 416 -25.07 -4.23 -27.67
N MET A 417 -25.10 -4.04 -26.36
CA MET A 417 -25.81 -2.93 -25.71
C MET A 417 -25.32 -1.57 -26.22
N LYS A 418 -24.01 -1.39 -26.34
CA LYS A 418 -23.43 -0.15 -26.90
C LYS A 418 -23.91 0.13 -28.33
N SER A 419 -23.90 -0.89 -29.18
CA SER A 419 -24.39 -0.79 -30.56
C SER A 419 -25.87 -0.42 -30.61
N ILE A 420 -26.70 -1.09 -29.81
CA ILE A 420 -28.15 -0.88 -29.74
C ILE A 420 -28.48 0.56 -29.28
N LEU A 421 -27.85 1.01 -28.19
CA LEU A 421 -28.07 2.37 -27.69
C LEU A 421 -27.64 3.43 -28.68
N GLY A 422 -26.52 3.25 -29.38
CA GLY A 422 -26.08 4.14 -30.46
C GLY A 422 -27.08 4.19 -31.63
N GLY A 423 -27.68 3.08 -32.02
CA GLY A 423 -28.77 3.01 -32.98
C GLY A 423 -30.01 3.76 -32.50
N LEU A 424 -30.47 3.49 -31.28
CA LEU A 424 -31.65 4.12 -30.70
C LEU A 424 -31.51 5.65 -30.54
N GLN A 425 -30.31 6.13 -30.22
CA GLN A 425 -30.02 7.57 -30.20
C GLN A 425 -30.21 8.23 -31.58
N ASN A 426 -30.07 7.47 -32.67
CA ASN A 426 -30.32 7.89 -34.05
C ASN A 426 -31.72 7.52 -34.55
N GLY A 427 -32.53 6.85 -33.74
CA GLY A 427 -33.86 6.38 -34.10
C GLY A 427 -33.87 5.15 -35.03
N THR A 428 -32.82 4.31 -34.90
CA THR A 428 -32.66 3.08 -35.70
C THR A 428 -32.36 1.90 -34.81
N ILE A 429 -32.67 0.68 -35.28
CA ILE A 429 -32.26 -0.57 -34.69
C ILE A 429 -31.77 -1.56 -35.75
N ASP A 430 -30.89 -2.46 -35.37
CA ASP A 430 -30.51 -3.63 -36.18
C ASP A 430 -31.53 -4.76 -35.91
N ARG A 431 -32.56 -4.84 -36.72
CA ARG A 431 -33.72 -5.71 -36.52
C ARG A 431 -33.40 -7.22 -36.36
N PRO A 432 -32.44 -7.80 -37.08
CA PRO A 432 -31.99 -9.19 -36.84
C PRO A 432 -31.54 -9.49 -35.42
N LEU A 433 -31.11 -8.52 -34.64
CA LEU A 433 -30.73 -8.71 -33.23
C LEU A 433 -31.94 -8.93 -32.32
N PHE A 434 -33.15 -8.69 -32.80
CA PHE A 434 -34.39 -8.76 -32.02
C PHE A 434 -35.30 -9.88 -32.45
N THR A 435 -36.09 -10.40 -31.54
CA THR A 435 -37.19 -11.32 -31.87
C THR A 435 -38.29 -10.57 -32.62
N GLN A 436 -39.30 -11.32 -33.14
CA GLN A 436 -40.44 -10.70 -33.78
C GLN A 436 -41.21 -9.77 -32.79
N ASN A 437 -41.44 -10.23 -31.56
CA ASN A 437 -42.14 -9.44 -30.52
C ASN A 437 -41.43 -8.12 -30.23
N ALA A 438 -40.12 -8.16 -30.04
CA ALA A 438 -39.33 -6.96 -29.80
C ALA A 438 -39.31 -6.04 -31.04
N ASN A 439 -39.28 -6.60 -32.25
CA ASN A 439 -39.35 -5.83 -33.49
C ASN A 439 -40.71 -5.11 -33.65
N ASP A 440 -41.81 -5.77 -33.22
CA ASP A 440 -43.14 -5.13 -33.24
C ASP A 440 -43.24 -4.02 -32.20
N TYR A 441 -42.58 -4.15 -31.03
CA TYR A 441 -42.48 -3.09 -30.06
C TYR A 441 -41.74 -1.84 -30.61
N PHE A 442 -40.69 -2.02 -31.39
CA PHE A 442 -39.93 -0.90 -32.01
C PHE A 442 -40.64 -0.35 -33.28
N SER A 443 -41.84 0.15 -33.08
CA SER A 443 -42.60 0.91 -34.09
C SER A 443 -41.91 2.20 -34.46
N ALA A 444 -42.34 2.88 -35.52
CA ALA A 444 -41.83 4.19 -35.95
C ALA A 444 -41.96 5.24 -34.82
N SER A 445 -43.08 5.26 -34.09
CA SER A 445 -43.30 6.15 -32.96
C SER A 445 -42.38 5.84 -31.79
N THR A 446 -42.21 4.54 -31.44
CA THR A 446 -41.29 4.11 -30.37
C THR A 446 -39.85 4.54 -30.70
N LEU A 447 -39.38 4.33 -31.91
CA LEU A 447 -38.04 4.76 -32.35
C LEU A 447 -37.87 6.28 -32.31
N ALA A 448 -38.90 7.05 -32.65
CA ALA A 448 -38.88 8.51 -32.53
C ALA A 448 -38.76 8.96 -31.06
N ASP A 449 -39.44 8.30 -30.13
CA ASP A 449 -39.34 8.59 -28.68
C ASP A 449 -37.96 8.24 -28.14
N PHE A 450 -37.39 7.09 -28.48
CA PHE A 450 -36.02 6.73 -28.15
C PHE A 450 -35.01 7.76 -28.69
N LYS A 451 -35.15 8.18 -29.95
CA LYS A 451 -34.30 9.21 -30.55
C LYS A 451 -34.40 10.53 -29.81
N SER A 452 -35.61 11.00 -29.50
CA SER A 452 -35.80 12.28 -28.82
C SER A 452 -35.29 12.26 -27.38
N SER A 453 -35.46 11.16 -26.64
CA SER A 453 -35.09 11.05 -25.25
C SER A 453 -33.61 10.71 -25.05
N LEU A 454 -33.07 9.78 -25.81
CA LEU A 454 -31.66 9.33 -25.64
C LEU A 454 -30.67 10.15 -26.48
N GLY A 455 -31.10 10.71 -27.65
CA GLY A 455 -30.22 11.48 -28.54
C GLY A 455 -29.67 12.74 -27.89
N ALA A 456 -30.45 13.36 -26.98
CA ALA A 456 -30.02 14.55 -26.23
C ALA A 456 -28.99 14.26 -25.10
N LEU A 457 -28.78 12.98 -24.69
CA LEU A 457 -27.94 12.64 -23.55
C LEU A 457 -26.43 12.62 -23.87
N GLY A 458 -26.05 12.72 -25.15
CA GLY A 458 -24.67 12.55 -25.59
C GLY A 458 -24.26 11.06 -25.71
N THR A 459 -23.01 10.82 -26.08
CA THR A 459 -22.52 9.46 -26.37
C THR A 459 -22.57 8.56 -25.12
N CYS A 460 -23.14 7.36 -25.27
CA CYS A 460 -23.17 6.32 -24.23
C CYS A 460 -21.88 5.48 -24.31
N ASN A 461 -20.88 5.79 -23.50
CA ASN A 461 -19.53 5.23 -23.62
C ASN A 461 -19.06 4.43 -22.40
N ALA A 462 -19.72 4.53 -21.25
CA ALA A 462 -19.44 3.71 -20.07
C ALA A 462 -20.65 2.80 -19.76
N ILE A 463 -20.53 1.53 -20.16
CA ILE A 463 -21.57 0.52 -19.98
C ILE A 463 -20.99 -0.61 -19.15
N SER A 464 -21.65 -0.97 -18.04
CA SER A 464 -21.26 -2.07 -17.17
C SER A 464 -22.46 -2.95 -16.85
N GLN A 465 -22.34 -4.26 -17.03
CA GLN A 465 -23.35 -5.22 -16.55
C GLN A 465 -23.28 -5.31 -15.02
N VAL A 466 -24.40 -5.12 -14.35
CA VAL A 466 -24.48 -5.12 -12.89
C VAL A 466 -25.27 -6.30 -12.34
N SER A 467 -26.05 -6.98 -13.19
CA SER A 467 -26.81 -8.17 -12.81
C SER A 467 -27.04 -9.05 -14.03
N THR A 468 -27.11 -10.36 -13.78
CA THR A 468 -27.53 -11.37 -14.77
C THR A 468 -28.25 -12.52 -14.07
N GLY A 469 -29.14 -13.19 -14.78
CA GLY A 469 -29.91 -14.32 -14.27
C GLY A 469 -30.74 -14.99 -15.35
N LEU A 470 -31.48 -16.00 -14.99
CA LEU A 470 -32.41 -16.71 -15.90
C LEU A 470 -33.84 -16.41 -15.48
N ARG A 471 -34.71 -16.14 -16.47
CA ARG A 471 -36.14 -15.99 -16.29
C ARG A 471 -36.89 -16.47 -17.53
N GLY A 472 -37.79 -17.42 -17.36
CA GLY A 472 -38.63 -17.95 -18.45
C GLY A 472 -37.82 -18.54 -19.63
N GLY A 473 -36.65 -19.15 -19.36
CA GLY A 473 -35.76 -19.69 -20.41
C GLY A 473 -34.91 -18.63 -21.10
N MET A 474 -35.03 -17.36 -20.75
CA MET A 474 -34.25 -16.24 -21.28
C MET A 474 -33.15 -15.80 -20.29
N THR A 475 -32.07 -15.25 -20.80
CA THR A 475 -31.02 -14.59 -19.97
C THR A 475 -31.43 -13.15 -19.71
N TYR A 476 -31.68 -12.82 -18.44
CA TYR A 476 -31.88 -11.45 -17.98
C TYR A 476 -30.56 -10.80 -17.69
N ARG A 477 -30.38 -9.52 -18.14
CA ARG A 477 -29.21 -8.68 -17.83
C ARG A 477 -29.64 -7.27 -17.53
N VAL A 478 -28.94 -6.65 -16.56
CA VAL A 478 -29.08 -5.21 -16.22
C VAL A 478 -27.74 -4.52 -16.41
N PHE A 479 -27.80 -3.36 -17.03
CA PHE A 479 -26.62 -2.53 -17.31
C PHE A 479 -26.78 -1.15 -16.69
N ASN A 480 -25.75 -0.65 -16.01
CA ASN A 480 -25.58 0.75 -15.76
C ASN A 480 -24.90 1.39 -16.98
N VAL A 481 -25.48 2.47 -17.48
CA VAL A 481 -25.00 3.15 -18.68
C VAL A 481 -24.82 4.64 -18.38
N ARG A 482 -23.69 5.21 -18.77
CA ARG A 482 -23.44 6.66 -18.71
C ARG A 482 -23.42 7.23 -20.11
N CYS A 483 -24.35 8.15 -20.37
CA CYS A 483 -24.45 8.90 -21.61
C CYS A 483 -24.15 10.38 -21.32
N GLY A 484 -23.00 10.91 -21.78
CA GLY A 484 -22.54 12.24 -21.38
C GLY A 484 -22.41 12.39 -19.85
N THR A 485 -23.23 13.26 -19.27
CA THR A 485 -23.29 13.48 -17.81
C THR A 485 -24.43 12.70 -17.12
N THR A 486 -25.32 12.05 -17.88
CA THR A 486 -26.52 11.38 -17.37
C THR A 486 -26.28 9.88 -17.22
N ASN A 487 -26.75 9.32 -16.09
CA ASN A 487 -26.79 7.87 -15.88
C ASN A 487 -28.20 7.35 -16.21
N ILE A 488 -28.24 6.18 -16.85
CA ILE A 488 -29.47 5.43 -17.13
C ILE A 488 -29.27 3.96 -16.80
N VAL A 489 -30.33 3.21 -16.63
CA VAL A 489 -30.32 1.77 -16.48
C VAL A 489 -30.96 1.12 -17.71
N ALA A 490 -30.29 0.12 -18.30
CA ALA A 490 -30.85 -0.68 -19.38
C ALA A 490 -31.01 -2.14 -18.91
N ALA A 491 -32.18 -2.73 -19.13
CA ALA A 491 -32.45 -4.13 -18.82
C ALA A 491 -32.87 -4.89 -20.08
N THR A 492 -32.32 -6.09 -20.25
CA THR A 492 -32.62 -6.94 -21.41
C THR A 492 -33.07 -8.34 -21.00
N TYR A 493 -33.87 -8.96 -21.86
CA TYR A 493 -34.08 -10.39 -21.92
C TYR A 493 -33.57 -10.92 -23.26
N THR A 494 -32.67 -11.89 -23.22
CA THR A 494 -32.04 -12.49 -24.41
C THR A 494 -32.46 -13.94 -24.51
N MET A 495 -32.97 -14.36 -25.67
CA MET A 495 -33.31 -15.73 -25.97
C MET A 495 -32.09 -16.63 -26.05
N ALA A 496 -32.26 -17.93 -26.03
CA ALA A 496 -31.18 -18.92 -26.13
C ALA A 496 -30.41 -18.82 -27.46
N ASP A 497 -31.02 -18.29 -28.52
CA ASP A 497 -30.40 -18.08 -29.83
C ASP A 497 -29.65 -16.70 -29.91
N GLY A 498 -29.61 -15.97 -28.82
CA GLY A 498 -28.88 -14.66 -28.73
C GLY A 498 -29.72 -13.45 -29.13
N ARG A 499 -30.96 -13.61 -29.64
CA ARG A 499 -31.82 -12.47 -29.97
C ARG A 499 -32.47 -11.86 -28.74
N LEU A 500 -32.61 -10.53 -28.72
CA LEU A 500 -33.29 -9.81 -27.66
C LEU A 500 -34.79 -9.89 -27.81
N GLU A 501 -35.44 -10.34 -26.74
CA GLU A 501 -36.89 -10.35 -26.59
C GLU A 501 -37.41 -9.04 -25.97
N GLN A 502 -36.59 -8.38 -25.16
CA GLN A 502 -36.95 -7.13 -24.52
C GLN A 502 -35.72 -6.26 -24.30
N LEU A 503 -35.90 -4.96 -24.49
CA LEU A 503 -35.01 -3.90 -23.98
C LEU A 503 -35.87 -2.85 -23.26
N LEU A 504 -35.53 -2.55 -22.03
CA LEU A 504 -36.12 -1.49 -21.23
C LEU A 504 -35.03 -0.50 -20.82
N VAL A 505 -35.26 0.80 -20.99
CA VAL A 505 -34.37 1.87 -20.53
C VAL A 505 -35.12 2.72 -19.52
N THR A 506 -34.52 2.96 -18.35
CA THR A 506 -35.12 3.72 -17.25
C THR A 506 -34.10 4.70 -16.66
N PRO A 507 -34.54 5.73 -15.92
CA PRO A 507 -33.67 6.45 -14.98
C PRO A 507 -33.02 5.47 -13.99
N PRO A 508 -31.90 5.85 -13.33
CA PRO A 508 -31.18 5.03 -12.36
C PRO A 508 -31.99 4.72 -11.09
#